data_e75816e71dd79255d55fb84a76a06afb
#
_entry.id   e75816e71dd79255d55fb84a76a06afb
#
_cell.length_a   1.000
_cell.length_b   1.000
_cell.length_c   1.000
_cell.angle_alpha   90.00
_cell.angle_beta   90.00
_cell.angle_gamma   90.00
#
_symmetry.space_group_name_H-M   'P 1'
#
loop_
_entity.id
_entity.type
_entity.pdbx_description
1 polymer ?
#
loop_
_entity_poly.entity_id
_entity_poly.type
_entity_poly.pdbx_seq_one_letter_code
_entity_poly.pdbx_strand_id
1 'polypeptide(L)'
;KKHSDLVGPSNTFGDFFLLLDYLNDRILTGHDAIKAVNRYVLENKQFEDIIWNVIDRNLKTRSTTSMINKVYPGLIPTFDVALADTYKDSTKKKVNFDKDDWYVSRKIDGCRAICYVNEKGEPKFFSRAGNEFLTLGKVAEQIKNQGFKNIVLDGEICIVDEKGDEDFQSIIKEIKR
;
A
#
# COMPACT_ATOMS: atom_id res chain seq x y z
N LYS A 1 -19.78 -4.49 -10.98
CA LYS A 1 -21.14 -4.64 -11.57
C LYS A 1 -22.22 -3.74 -10.90
N LYS A 2 -21.95 -3.01 -9.83
CA LYS A 2 -22.96 -2.24 -9.08
C LYS A 2 -23.47 -0.97 -9.81
N HIS A 3 -22.84 -0.55 -10.91
CA HIS A 3 -23.16 0.68 -11.67
C HIS A 3 -22.92 0.47 -13.17
N SER A 4 -23.38 -0.67 -13.70
CA SER A 4 -23.26 -1.01 -15.13
C SER A 4 -24.05 -0.09 -16.07
N ASP A 5 -24.99 0.68 -15.53
CA ASP A 5 -25.80 1.71 -16.18
C ASP A 5 -25.01 3.01 -16.44
N LEU A 6 -23.93 3.25 -15.68
CA LEU A 6 -23.08 4.42 -15.87
C LEU A 6 -22.08 4.16 -17.00
N VAL A 7 -22.30 4.79 -18.14
CA VAL A 7 -21.43 4.68 -19.32
C VAL A 7 -21.00 6.07 -19.78
N GLY A 8 -19.70 6.24 -20.00
CA GLY A 8 -19.11 7.48 -20.50
C GLY A 8 -19.25 7.66 -22.02
N PRO A 9 -18.75 8.76 -22.58
CA PRO A 9 -18.74 9.01 -24.02
C PRO A 9 -17.88 7.99 -24.77
N SER A 10 -18.16 7.79 -26.06
CA SER A 10 -17.41 6.86 -26.92
C SER A 10 -16.02 7.38 -27.24
N ASN A 11 -15.09 6.48 -27.56
CA ASN A 11 -13.73 6.77 -28.00
C ASN A 11 -12.93 7.69 -27.04
N THR A 12 -13.19 7.61 -25.74
CA THR A 12 -12.47 8.41 -24.73
C THR A 12 -11.04 7.92 -24.55
N PHE A 13 -10.82 6.59 -24.65
CA PHE A 13 -9.52 5.96 -24.47
C PHE A 13 -9.27 4.95 -25.60
N GLY A 14 -8.31 5.25 -26.46
CA GLY A 14 -7.88 4.34 -27.54
C GLY A 14 -6.92 3.24 -27.03
N ASP A 15 -6.33 3.42 -25.87
CA ASP A 15 -5.37 2.51 -25.25
C ASP A 15 -5.75 2.22 -23.79
N PHE A 16 -5.64 0.94 -23.42
CA PHE A 16 -5.94 0.48 -22.06
C PHE A 16 -4.94 1.01 -21.02
N PHE A 17 -3.68 1.09 -21.37
CA PHE A 17 -2.66 1.61 -20.46
C PHE A 17 -2.90 3.08 -20.13
N LEU A 18 -3.32 3.87 -21.09
CA LEU A 18 -3.70 5.27 -20.87
C LEU A 18 -4.88 5.38 -19.87
N LEU A 19 -5.89 4.51 -19.99
CA LEU A 19 -6.99 4.46 -19.01
C LEU A 19 -6.46 4.09 -17.62
N LEU A 20 -5.56 3.11 -17.52
CA LEU A 20 -4.97 2.71 -16.24
C LEU A 20 -4.14 3.83 -15.60
N ASP A 21 -3.38 4.60 -16.38
CA ASP A 21 -2.62 5.76 -15.88
C ASP A 21 -3.56 6.83 -15.31
N TYR A 22 -4.65 7.16 -16.01
CA TYR A 22 -5.65 8.12 -15.53
C TYR A 22 -6.33 7.68 -14.23
N LEU A 23 -6.55 6.37 -14.06
CA LEU A 23 -7.08 5.80 -12.81
C LEU A 23 -6.03 5.81 -11.70
N ASN A 24 -4.78 5.46 -12.01
CA ASN A 24 -3.67 5.41 -11.06
C ASN A 24 -3.34 6.82 -10.53
N ASP A 25 -3.26 7.80 -11.41
CA ASP A 25 -2.94 9.18 -11.08
C ASP A 25 -4.14 9.96 -10.51
N ARG A 26 -5.27 9.24 -10.30
CA ARG A 26 -6.52 9.79 -9.78
C ARG A 26 -7.09 10.97 -10.57
N ILE A 27 -6.76 11.07 -11.86
CA ILE A 27 -7.38 12.02 -12.79
C ILE A 27 -8.86 11.67 -12.96
N LEU A 28 -9.17 10.36 -13.00
CA LEU A 28 -10.52 9.83 -12.97
C LEU A 28 -10.81 9.16 -11.63
N THR A 29 -11.87 9.59 -10.95
CA THR A 29 -12.31 9.05 -9.66
C THR A 29 -13.83 8.88 -9.61
N GLY A 30 -14.33 8.10 -8.63
CA GLY A 30 -15.76 7.93 -8.39
C GLY A 30 -16.54 7.49 -9.63
N HIS A 31 -17.65 8.16 -9.91
CA HIS A 31 -18.54 7.81 -11.04
C HIS A 31 -17.89 8.01 -12.41
N ASP A 32 -16.97 8.98 -12.55
CA ASP A 32 -16.31 9.21 -13.83
C ASP A 32 -15.31 8.10 -14.17
N ALA A 33 -14.61 7.56 -13.16
CA ALA A 33 -13.81 6.37 -13.31
C ALA A 33 -14.66 5.16 -13.75
N ILE A 34 -15.82 4.96 -13.10
CA ILE A 34 -16.75 3.86 -13.44
C ILE A 34 -17.26 4.01 -14.89
N LYS A 35 -17.67 5.22 -15.28
CA LYS A 35 -18.14 5.52 -16.64
C LYS A 35 -17.08 5.22 -17.69
N ALA A 36 -15.82 5.64 -17.43
CA ALA A 36 -14.71 5.40 -18.35
C ALA A 36 -14.40 3.91 -18.51
N VAL A 37 -14.31 3.17 -17.40
CA VAL A 37 -14.05 1.72 -17.44
C VAL A 37 -15.19 0.97 -18.14
N ASN A 38 -16.45 1.27 -17.81
CA ASN A 38 -17.60 0.62 -18.44
C ASN A 38 -17.63 0.90 -19.96
N ARG A 39 -17.33 2.13 -20.36
CA ARG A 39 -17.24 2.48 -21.78
C ARG A 39 -16.15 1.67 -22.46
N TYR A 40 -14.94 1.64 -21.90
CA TYR A 40 -13.81 0.90 -22.45
C TYR A 40 -14.13 -0.60 -22.61
N VAL A 41 -14.78 -1.21 -21.60
CA VAL A 41 -15.24 -2.61 -21.66
C VAL A 41 -16.25 -2.83 -22.80
N LEU A 42 -17.21 -1.92 -22.99
CA LEU A 42 -18.20 -2.03 -24.05
C LEU A 42 -17.56 -1.95 -25.46
N GLU A 43 -16.56 -1.10 -25.62
CA GLU A 43 -15.84 -0.93 -26.90
C GLU A 43 -14.85 -2.06 -27.17
N ASN A 44 -14.45 -2.81 -26.13
CA ASN A 44 -13.48 -3.91 -26.20
C ASN A 44 -14.08 -5.22 -25.63
N LYS A 45 -15.30 -5.54 -26.02
CA LYS A 45 -16.10 -6.63 -25.42
C LYS A 45 -15.39 -8.00 -25.48
N GLN A 46 -14.60 -8.25 -26.51
CA GLN A 46 -13.81 -9.47 -26.67
C GLN A 46 -12.75 -9.66 -25.58
N PHE A 47 -12.35 -8.58 -24.88
CA PHE A 47 -11.36 -8.59 -23.80
C PHE A 47 -11.97 -8.30 -22.43
N GLU A 48 -13.31 -8.32 -22.30
CA GLU A 48 -14.02 -7.95 -21.06
C GLU A 48 -13.45 -8.62 -19.81
N ASP A 49 -13.24 -9.93 -19.85
CA ASP A 49 -12.75 -10.68 -18.67
C ASP A 49 -11.34 -10.25 -18.28
N ILE A 50 -10.46 -10.00 -19.26
CA ILE A 50 -9.09 -9.56 -19.00
C ILE A 50 -9.10 -8.13 -18.40
N ILE A 51 -9.88 -7.24 -18.98
CA ILE A 51 -10.01 -5.85 -18.50
C ILE A 51 -10.47 -5.86 -17.04
N TRP A 52 -11.53 -6.61 -16.70
CA TRP A 52 -12.01 -6.70 -15.33
C TRP A 52 -10.99 -7.34 -14.39
N ASN A 53 -10.27 -8.38 -14.81
CA ASN A 53 -9.24 -8.99 -13.98
C ASN A 53 -8.10 -8.02 -13.66
N VAL A 54 -7.72 -7.15 -14.60
CA VAL A 54 -6.71 -6.10 -14.38
C VAL A 54 -7.23 -5.02 -13.43
N ILE A 55 -8.45 -4.52 -13.66
CA ILE A 55 -9.10 -3.50 -12.81
C ILE A 55 -9.28 -4.01 -11.37
N ASP A 56 -9.68 -5.28 -11.21
CA ASP A 56 -9.83 -5.93 -9.91
C ASP A 56 -8.48 -6.33 -9.28
N ARG A 57 -7.35 -6.06 -9.97
CA ARG A 57 -5.99 -6.46 -9.56
C ARG A 57 -5.88 -7.95 -9.27
N ASN A 58 -6.62 -8.76 -9.99
CA ASN A 58 -6.65 -10.21 -9.83
C ASN A 58 -6.69 -10.90 -11.20
N LEU A 59 -5.54 -11.16 -11.77
CA LEU A 59 -5.41 -11.82 -13.07
C LEU A 59 -5.82 -13.28 -13.07
N LYS A 60 -6.15 -13.87 -11.91
CA LYS A 60 -6.56 -15.27 -11.73
C LYS A 60 -5.57 -16.29 -12.30
N THR A 61 -4.31 -15.90 -12.43
CA THR A 61 -3.24 -16.76 -12.98
C THR A 61 -2.76 -17.81 -11.97
N ARG A 62 -3.19 -17.73 -10.70
CA ARG A 62 -2.67 -18.52 -9.57
C ARG A 62 -1.16 -18.35 -9.34
N SER A 63 -0.54 -17.38 -10.00
CA SER A 63 0.87 -17.03 -9.83
C SER A 63 1.02 -15.99 -8.74
N THR A 64 2.02 -16.15 -7.88
CA THR A 64 2.40 -15.16 -6.88
C THR A 64 3.60 -14.35 -7.37
N THR A 65 3.82 -13.15 -6.81
CA THR A 65 5.03 -12.35 -7.06
C THR A 65 6.30 -13.15 -6.83
N SER A 66 6.35 -13.98 -5.79
CA SER A 66 7.48 -14.85 -5.49
C SER A 66 7.74 -15.90 -6.59
N MET A 67 6.68 -16.48 -7.17
CA MET A 67 6.81 -17.45 -8.28
C MET A 67 7.32 -16.75 -9.54
N ILE A 68 6.80 -15.57 -9.85
CA ILE A 68 7.23 -14.78 -11.00
C ILE A 68 8.71 -14.39 -10.86
N ASN A 69 9.08 -13.85 -9.70
CA ASN A 69 10.45 -13.42 -9.44
C ASN A 69 11.47 -14.59 -9.33
N LYS A 70 11.01 -15.82 -9.11
CA LYS A 70 11.86 -17.00 -9.23
C LYS A 70 12.31 -17.26 -10.67
N VAL A 71 11.42 -17.02 -11.64
CA VAL A 71 11.70 -17.23 -13.08
C VAL A 71 12.38 -16.00 -13.66
N TYR A 72 11.92 -14.81 -13.28
CA TYR A 72 12.41 -13.52 -13.73
C TYR A 72 12.82 -12.67 -12.52
N PRO A 73 14.06 -12.82 -12.02
CA PRO A 73 14.50 -12.14 -10.80
C PRO A 73 14.34 -10.62 -10.90
N GLY A 74 13.60 -10.03 -9.93
CA GLY A 74 13.38 -8.58 -9.84
C GLY A 74 12.40 -8.00 -10.85
N LEU A 75 11.67 -8.84 -11.62
CA LEU A 75 10.67 -8.35 -12.57
C LEU A 75 9.55 -7.58 -11.85
N ILE A 76 9.10 -8.10 -10.72
CA ILE A 76 8.12 -7.41 -9.88
C ILE A 76 8.87 -6.88 -8.65
N PRO A 77 8.98 -5.55 -8.49
CA PRO A 77 9.60 -4.97 -7.30
C PRO A 77 8.87 -5.43 -6.03
N THR A 78 9.64 -5.84 -5.02
CA THR A 78 9.11 -6.20 -3.70
C THR A 78 9.60 -5.21 -2.66
N PHE A 79 8.75 -4.93 -1.69
CA PHE A 79 9.08 -4.13 -0.52
C PHE A 79 8.93 -5.03 0.70
N ASP A 80 10.07 -5.53 1.19
CA ASP A 80 10.08 -6.49 2.29
C ASP A 80 10.32 -5.77 3.62
N VAL A 81 9.46 -6.07 4.58
CA VAL A 81 9.56 -5.55 5.97
C VAL A 81 9.63 -6.72 6.94
N ALA A 82 10.28 -6.50 8.08
CA ALA A 82 10.31 -7.48 9.15
C ALA A 82 8.89 -7.78 9.65
N LEU A 83 8.56 -9.06 9.75
CA LEU A 83 7.27 -9.54 10.24
C LEU A 83 7.47 -10.43 11.45
N ALA A 84 6.57 -10.30 12.42
CA ALA A 84 6.53 -11.22 13.55
C ALA A 84 5.94 -12.57 13.14
N ASP A 85 6.55 -13.63 13.58
CA ASP A 85 6.01 -14.98 13.50
C ASP A 85 5.03 -15.25 14.65
N THR A 86 4.03 -16.09 14.38
CA THR A 86 3.16 -16.60 15.44
C THR A 86 3.93 -17.57 16.33
N TYR A 87 3.86 -17.38 17.66
CA TYR A 87 4.41 -18.31 18.61
C TYR A 87 3.61 -19.62 18.64
N LYS A 88 4.14 -20.66 18.02
CA LYS A 88 3.56 -22.01 17.90
C LYS A 88 4.67 -23.07 17.98
N ASP A 89 4.31 -24.34 18.00
CA ASP A 89 5.27 -25.43 18.20
C ASP A 89 6.44 -25.44 17.20
N SER A 90 6.21 -25.01 15.97
CA SER A 90 7.28 -24.88 14.96
C SER A 90 8.25 -23.72 15.24
N THR A 91 7.82 -22.68 15.94
CA THR A 91 8.62 -21.49 16.26
C THR A 91 9.20 -21.53 17.68
N LYS A 92 8.62 -22.30 18.61
CA LYS A 92 9.12 -22.47 19.98
C LYS A 92 10.60 -22.88 20.04
N LYS A 93 11.03 -23.72 19.10
CA LYS A 93 12.43 -24.19 19.05
C LYS A 93 13.44 -23.08 18.71
N LYS A 94 12.98 -21.96 18.15
CA LYS A 94 13.80 -20.79 17.79
C LYS A 94 13.91 -19.77 18.92
N VAL A 95 13.19 -19.97 20.01
CA VAL A 95 13.03 -19.02 21.11
C VAL A 95 13.58 -19.65 22.39
N ASN A 96 14.50 -18.99 23.05
CA ASN A 96 15.06 -19.44 24.32
C ASN A 96 14.91 -18.33 25.38
N PHE A 97 13.91 -18.45 26.23
CA PHE A 97 13.62 -17.46 27.28
C PHE A 97 14.70 -17.34 28.35
N ASP A 98 15.58 -18.36 28.49
CA ASP A 98 16.63 -18.38 29.50
C ASP A 98 17.95 -17.75 29.00
N LYS A 99 18.14 -17.70 27.68
CA LYS A 99 19.42 -17.28 27.07
C LYS A 99 19.32 -16.02 26.24
N ASP A 100 18.12 -15.71 25.72
CA ASP A 100 17.89 -14.56 24.85
C ASP A 100 17.40 -13.38 25.68
N ASP A 101 17.80 -12.16 25.31
CA ASP A 101 17.27 -10.92 25.88
C ASP A 101 15.85 -10.65 25.35
N TRP A 102 14.92 -10.42 26.28
CA TRP A 102 13.51 -10.20 25.97
C TRP A 102 13.07 -8.79 26.34
N TYR A 103 12.33 -8.18 25.43
CA TYR A 103 11.78 -6.83 25.60
C TYR A 103 10.27 -6.89 25.45
N VAL A 104 9.58 -6.10 26.25
CA VAL A 104 8.13 -5.92 26.17
C VAL A 104 7.83 -4.49 25.74
N SER A 105 6.98 -4.34 24.76
CA SER A 105 6.48 -3.04 24.32
C SER A 105 4.96 -3.06 24.19
N ARG A 106 4.35 -1.87 24.31
CA ARG A 106 2.92 -1.72 24.03
C ARG A 106 2.68 -1.94 22.53
N LYS A 107 1.65 -2.71 22.20
CA LYS A 107 1.16 -2.80 20.83
C LYS A 107 0.26 -1.61 20.56
N ILE A 108 0.77 -0.65 19.80
CA ILE A 108 0.02 0.54 19.37
C ILE A 108 -0.98 0.14 18.28
N ASP A 109 -2.19 0.66 18.35
CA ASP A 109 -3.21 0.49 17.32
C ASP A 109 -3.16 1.66 16.33
N GLY A 110 -2.39 1.48 15.28
CA GLY A 110 -2.13 2.52 14.29
C GLY A 110 -1.87 1.95 12.90
N CYS A 111 -1.10 2.67 12.12
CA CYS A 111 -0.67 2.27 10.80
C CYS A 111 0.86 2.18 10.75
N ARG A 112 1.38 0.99 10.47
CA ARG A 112 2.83 0.82 10.33
C ARG A 112 3.35 1.69 9.21
N ALA A 113 4.37 2.47 9.50
CA ALA A 113 5.07 3.29 8.55
C ALA A 113 6.58 3.07 8.63
N ILE A 114 7.18 2.76 7.49
CA ILE A 114 8.62 2.71 7.33
C ILE A 114 9.07 4.08 6.84
N CYS A 115 9.83 4.79 7.64
CA CYS A 115 10.38 6.08 7.27
C CYS A 115 11.83 5.92 6.80
N TYR A 116 12.07 6.18 5.53
CA TYR A 116 13.41 6.29 4.99
C TYR A 116 13.85 7.75 5.01
N VAL A 117 14.94 8.02 5.70
CA VAL A 117 15.58 9.35 5.74
C VAL A 117 16.84 9.29 4.90
N ASN A 118 16.89 10.06 3.81
CA ASN A 118 18.00 10.06 2.88
C ASN A 118 19.25 10.79 3.45
N GLU A 119 20.33 10.84 2.67
CA GLU A 119 21.57 11.53 3.05
C GLU A 119 21.41 13.03 3.30
N LYS A 120 20.39 13.66 2.68
CA LYS A 120 20.06 15.07 2.88
C LYS A 120 19.19 15.32 4.11
N GLY A 121 18.73 14.25 4.78
CA GLY A 121 17.83 14.34 5.93
C GLY A 121 16.35 14.49 5.53
N GLU A 122 15.98 14.11 4.31
CA GLU A 122 14.61 14.20 3.81
C GLU A 122 13.89 12.87 4.09
N PRO A 123 12.82 12.86 4.91
CA PRO A 123 12.08 11.67 5.23
C PRO A 123 11.01 11.35 4.16
N LYS A 124 10.84 10.08 3.85
CA LYS A 124 9.74 9.52 3.08
C LYS A 124 9.15 8.35 3.83
N PHE A 125 7.83 8.22 3.80
CA PHE A 125 7.11 7.20 4.54
C PHE A 125 6.46 6.20 3.60
N PHE A 126 6.58 4.93 3.94
CA PHE A 126 6.03 3.84 3.15
C PHE A 126 5.19 2.90 4.02
N SER A 127 4.10 2.44 3.46
CA SER A 127 3.29 1.39 4.09
C SER A 127 4.03 0.05 4.07
N ARG A 128 3.50 -0.94 4.80
CA ARG A 128 3.97 -2.33 4.77
C ARG A 128 4.04 -2.92 3.34
N ALA A 129 3.23 -2.44 2.41
CA ALA A 129 3.19 -2.89 1.03
C ALA A 129 4.07 -2.03 0.09
N GLY A 130 4.83 -1.07 0.62
CA GLY A 130 5.70 -0.18 -0.14
C GLY A 130 5.01 1.02 -0.78
N ASN A 131 3.71 1.26 -0.49
CA ASN A 131 3.03 2.45 -0.99
C ASN A 131 3.46 3.68 -0.17
N GLU A 132 3.83 4.76 -0.84
CA GLU A 132 4.23 6.00 -0.18
C GLU A 132 3.03 6.70 0.47
N PHE A 133 3.23 7.22 1.69
CA PHE A 133 2.29 8.08 2.39
C PHE A 133 2.65 9.55 2.11
N LEU A 134 1.75 10.26 1.43
CA LEU A 134 1.98 11.65 1.02
C LEU A 134 1.47 12.69 2.02
N THR A 135 0.69 12.26 3.01
CA THR A 135 -0.04 13.16 3.93
C THR A 135 0.67 13.40 5.27
N LEU A 136 1.81 12.74 5.51
CA LEU A 136 2.52 12.77 6.80
C LEU A 136 3.50 13.96 6.94
N GLY A 137 3.20 15.11 6.35
CA GLY A 137 4.09 16.27 6.32
C GLY A 137 4.51 16.78 7.71
N LYS A 138 3.60 16.79 8.70
CA LYS A 138 3.93 17.20 10.08
C LYS A 138 4.93 16.26 10.75
N VAL A 139 4.76 14.95 10.56
CA VAL A 139 5.70 13.95 11.10
C VAL A 139 7.03 14.02 10.36
N ALA A 140 7.02 14.26 9.06
CA ALA A 140 8.21 14.46 8.25
C ALA A 140 9.04 15.64 8.77
N GLU A 141 8.40 16.76 9.07
CA GLU A 141 9.08 17.94 9.62
C GLU A 141 9.70 17.65 10.99
N GLN A 142 8.99 16.96 11.87
CA GLN A 142 9.51 16.58 13.19
C GLN A 142 10.74 15.66 13.07
N ILE A 143 10.71 14.67 12.18
CA ILE A 143 11.84 13.77 11.95
C ILE A 143 13.03 14.54 11.36
N LYS A 144 12.78 15.44 10.41
CA LYS A 144 13.82 16.30 9.83
C LYS A 144 14.51 17.16 10.89
N ASN A 145 13.75 17.69 11.85
CA ASN A 145 14.28 18.50 12.95
C ASN A 145 15.15 17.70 13.93
N GLN A 146 15.07 16.37 13.96
CA GLN A 146 15.98 15.51 14.75
C GLN A 146 17.37 15.37 14.11
N GLY A 147 17.55 15.82 12.87
CA GLY A 147 18.84 15.75 12.19
C GLY A 147 19.26 14.35 11.73
N PHE A 148 18.35 13.39 11.71
CA PHE A 148 18.62 12.04 11.19
C PHE A 148 19.00 12.10 9.71
N LYS A 149 19.97 11.24 9.32
CA LYS A 149 20.41 11.09 7.93
C LYS A 149 20.75 9.63 7.67
N ASN A 150 20.44 9.17 6.46
CA ASN A 150 20.77 7.83 5.97
C ASN A 150 20.35 6.72 6.95
N ILE A 151 19.09 6.78 7.40
CA ILE A 151 18.52 5.84 8.38
C ILE A 151 17.14 5.41 7.95
N VAL A 152 16.76 4.20 8.36
CA VAL A 152 15.40 3.70 8.28
C VAL A 152 14.80 3.60 9.67
N LEU A 153 13.67 4.22 9.88
CA LEU A 153 12.87 4.12 11.10
C LEU A 153 11.63 3.27 10.80
N ASP A 154 11.42 2.23 11.59
CA ASP A 154 10.24 1.37 11.49
C ASP A 154 9.37 1.58 12.72
N GLY A 155 8.15 2.03 12.51
CA GLY A 155 7.26 2.41 13.60
C GLY A 155 5.80 2.35 13.25
N GLU A 156 4.98 2.65 14.24
CA GLU A 156 3.54 2.74 14.12
C GLU A 156 3.10 4.20 14.25
N ILE A 157 2.35 4.69 13.26
CA ILE A 157 1.75 6.04 13.31
C ILE A 157 0.32 5.89 13.77
N CYS A 158 -0.03 6.61 14.83
CA CYS A 158 -1.39 6.69 15.36
C CYS A 158 -1.79 8.15 15.59
N ILE A 159 -3.09 8.39 15.64
CA ILE A 159 -3.69 9.60 16.20
C ILE A 159 -4.19 9.21 17.58
N VAL A 160 -3.94 10.05 18.56
CA VAL A 160 -4.48 9.87 19.91
C VAL A 160 -5.55 10.91 20.17
N ASP A 161 -6.61 10.51 20.87
CA ASP A 161 -7.66 11.41 21.33
C ASP A 161 -7.20 12.25 22.53
N GLU A 162 -8.09 13.09 23.06
CA GLU A 162 -7.84 13.95 24.23
C GLU A 162 -7.53 13.16 25.51
N LYS A 163 -7.89 11.87 25.57
CA LYS A 163 -7.63 10.97 26.70
C LYS A 163 -6.34 10.18 26.53
N GLY A 164 -5.70 10.26 25.35
CA GLY A 164 -4.49 9.51 24.99
C GLY A 164 -4.76 8.11 24.44
N ASP A 165 -6.01 7.80 24.08
CA ASP A 165 -6.37 6.55 23.42
C ASP A 165 -6.15 6.63 21.91
N GLU A 166 -5.71 5.52 21.29
CA GLU A 166 -5.46 5.48 19.85
C GLU A 166 -6.76 5.49 19.04
N ASP A 167 -6.87 6.42 18.08
CA ASP A 167 -7.97 6.49 17.10
C ASP A 167 -7.51 5.98 15.73
N PHE A 168 -7.63 4.66 15.53
CA PHE A 168 -7.29 4.00 14.28
C PHE A 168 -8.10 4.52 13.08
N GLN A 169 -9.36 4.88 13.26
CA GLN A 169 -10.18 5.37 12.15
C GLN A 169 -9.70 6.73 11.65
N SER A 170 -9.25 7.59 12.55
CA SER A 170 -8.74 8.91 12.21
C SER A 170 -7.40 8.82 11.46
N ILE A 171 -6.46 7.95 11.88
CA ILE A 171 -5.20 7.79 11.12
C ILE A 171 -5.47 7.23 9.72
N ILE A 172 -6.38 6.25 9.56
CA ILE A 172 -6.72 5.71 8.24
C ILE A 172 -7.35 6.78 7.32
N LYS A 173 -8.15 7.70 7.85
CA LYS A 173 -8.68 8.81 7.06
C LYS A 173 -7.57 9.78 6.63
N GLU A 174 -6.62 10.06 7.51
CA GLU A 174 -5.51 10.97 7.23
C GLU A 174 -4.58 10.44 6.14
N ILE A 175 -4.19 9.18 6.20
CA ILE A 175 -3.28 8.59 5.20
C ILE A 175 -3.93 8.28 3.85
N LYS A 176 -5.27 8.29 3.75
CA LYS A 176 -6.01 8.05 2.50
C LYS A 176 -6.32 9.33 1.71
N ARG A 177 -6.00 10.49 2.25
CA ARG A 177 -6.16 11.78 1.58
C ARG A 177 -5.04 12.01 0.58
#